data_cc8eacdb12d46f1a65b529fcbd13af20
#
_entry.id   cc8eacdb12d46f1a65b529fcbd13af20
#
_cell.length_a   1.000
_cell.length_b   1.000
_cell.length_c   1.000
_cell.angle_alpha   90.00
_cell.angle_beta   90.00
_cell.angle_gamma   90.00
#
_symmetry.space_group_name_H-M   'P 1'
#
loop_
_entity.id
_entity.type
_entity.pdbx_description
1 polymer ?
#
loop_
_entity_poly.entity_id
_entity_poly.type
_entity_poly.pdbx_seq_one_letter_code
_entity_poly.pdbx_strand_id
1 'polypeptide(L)'
;MHRSEQRHRQRLTRVLVGAAVLPVMLVASGCSSDSGDGSGDDAKKDAGSSASSSATKAAAVVKEATYAKLPEPCKVFSSKTLKELVPEGTKSGKEGKSEDISTRGNCSWDSLDNKGVDGSQFRWLNVSLLRFESDQTRGTGEKLASEYYTKHAEDARAVEDAKNTKSQPVSGTGNEATLVTYDLKKKEGTFRQQTLVTRVENVVVTVDYNGAGLAGNDSPKAADLTKSAQKAAKEAVQAVVAANGGNSGATSGSGSGASASPSKSASKSSGKGSDLGGGSDDSASPSKSATKKD
;
A
#
# COMPACT_ATOMS: atom_id res chain seq x y z
N MET A 1 12.65 -45.42 41.68
CA MET A 1 12.03 -44.76 42.84
C MET A 1 12.58 -43.38 42.99
N HIS A 2 11.69 -42.44 43.24
CA HIS A 2 11.80 -40.98 43.46
C HIS A 2 11.75 -40.07 42.26
N ARG A 3 10.51 -39.70 42.00
CA ARG A 3 10.02 -38.52 41.31
C ARG A 3 10.28 -37.28 42.19
N SER A 4 10.89 -36.24 41.67
CA SER A 4 10.84 -34.91 42.27
C SER A 4 10.24 -33.93 41.28
N GLU A 5 8.97 -33.59 41.53
CA GLU A 5 8.24 -32.51 40.92
C GLU A 5 8.84 -31.18 41.38
N GLN A 6 9.39 -30.37 40.49
CA GLN A 6 9.64 -28.97 40.78
C GLN A 6 8.56 -28.11 40.15
N ARG A 7 7.61 -27.71 40.97
CA ARG A 7 6.62 -26.67 40.66
C ARG A 7 7.31 -25.30 40.66
N HIS A 8 7.57 -24.73 39.50
CA HIS A 8 7.92 -23.34 39.40
C HIS A 8 6.68 -22.48 39.65
N ARG A 9 6.65 -21.85 40.80
CA ARG A 9 5.69 -20.79 41.17
C ARG A 9 6.02 -19.54 40.34
N GLN A 10 5.18 -19.23 39.38
CA GLN A 10 5.18 -17.93 38.70
C GLN A 10 4.69 -16.87 39.70
N ARG A 11 5.60 -15.99 40.10
CA ARG A 11 5.27 -14.78 40.86
C ARG A 11 4.75 -13.75 39.90
N LEU A 12 3.45 -13.53 39.93
CA LEU A 12 2.78 -12.40 39.28
C LEU A 12 3.19 -11.11 40.00
N THR A 13 4.06 -10.34 39.39
CA THR A 13 4.37 -8.98 39.82
C THR A 13 3.27 -8.05 39.25
N ARG A 14 2.37 -7.63 40.12
CA ARG A 14 1.34 -6.62 39.78
C ARG A 14 2.04 -5.26 39.78
N VAL A 15 2.21 -4.67 38.61
CA VAL A 15 2.60 -3.28 38.46
C VAL A 15 1.35 -2.42 38.63
N LEU A 16 1.33 -1.66 39.74
CA LEU A 16 0.34 -0.63 39.98
C LEU A 16 0.68 0.58 39.10
N VAL A 17 -0.14 0.82 38.08
CA VAL A 17 -0.09 2.06 37.29
C VAL A 17 -0.82 3.14 38.08
N GLY A 18 -0.06 4.07 38.64
CA GLY A 18 -0.59 5.26 39.28
C GLY A 18 -1.15 6.23 38.25
N ALA A 19 -2.45 6.48 38.30
CA ALA A 19 -3.13 7.50 37.53
C ALA A 19 -2.77 8.90 38.08
N ALA A 20 -1.93 9.64 37.35
CA ALA A 20 -1.69 11.06 37.59
C ALA A 20 -2.83 11.87 36.95
N VAL A 21 -3.72 12.38 37.80
CA VAL A 21 -4.77 13.34 37.42
C VAL A 21 -4.13 14.71 37.32
N LEU A 22 -4.06 15.28 36.12
CA LEU A 22 -3.70 16.68 35.91
C LEU A 22 -4.96 17.56 35.97
N PRO A 23 -4.99 18.65 36.73
CA PRO A 23 -6.11 19.58 36.75
C PRO A 23 -6.10 20.45 35.49
N VAL A 24 -7.20 20.44 34.76
CA VAL A 24 -7.50 21.38 33.67
C VAL A 24 -7.84 22.72 34.26
N MET A 25 -6.99 23.74 34.08
CA MET A 25 -7.32 25.13 34.39
C MET A 25 -8.13 25.71 33.21
N LEU A 26 -9.39 25.94 33.46
CA LEU A 26 -10.27 26.78 32.65
C LEU A 26 -9.90 28.25 32.85
N VAL A 27 -9.34 28.89 31.84
CA VAL A 27 -9.19 30.33 31.78
C VAL A 27 -10.42 30.92 31.12
N ALA A 28 -11.32 31.44 31.92
CA ALA A 28 -12.44 32.24 31.46
C ALA A 28 -11.94 33.68 31.21
N SER A 29 -11.81 34.08 29.95
CA SER A 29 -11.58 35.47 29.58
C SER A 29 -12.93 36.20 29.55
N GLY A 30 -13.18 37.00 30.59
CA GLY A 30 -14.33 37.86 30.70
C GLY A 30 -14.25 39.07 29.77
N CYS A 31 -15.34 39.31 29.05
CA CYS A 31 -15.59 40.61 28.40
C CYS A 31 -15.94 41.61 29.44
N SER A 32 -15.10 42.66 29.57
CA SER A 32 -15.39 43.87 30.34
C SER A 32 -16.11 44.86 29.42
N SER A 33 -17.37 45.14 29.73
CA SER A 33 -18.10 46.26 29.16
C SER A 33 -17.77 47.50 30.02
N ASP A 34 -17.15 48.49 29.40
CA ASP A 34 -17.00 49.80 29.98
C ASP A 34 -18.06 50.74 29.43
N SER A 35 -18.90 51.28 30.32
CA SER A 35 -19.90 52.27 30.03
C SER A 35 -19.31 53.65 30.29
N GLY A 36 -19.17 54.45 29.23
CA GLY A 36 -18.79 55.87 29.30
C GLY A 36 -19.89 56.71 28.69
N ASP A 37 -20.57 57.45 29.52
CA ASP A 37 -21.57 58.47 29.27
C ASP A 37 -20.97 59.68 28.57
N GLY A 38 -21.69 60.31 27.60
CA GLY A 38 -21.26 61.55 26.95
C GLY A 38 -22.27 62.04 25.91
N SER A 39 -23.21 62.89 26.35
CA SER A 39 -24.22 63.62 25.56
C SER A 39 -23.66 64.39 24.35
N GLY A 40 -24.47 64.56 23.30
CA GLY A 40 -24.30 65.59 22.28
C GLY A 40 -25.04 65.31 20.95
N ASP A 41 -26.23 65.83 20.88
CA ASP A 41 -27.10 66.32 19.80
C ASP A 41 -26.78 66.15 18.33
N ASP A 42 -27.87 65.83 17.64
CA ASP A 42 -28.40 66.28 16.30
C ASP A 42 -27.91 65.72 14.99
N ALA A 43 -28.96 65.34 14.28
CA ALA A 43 -29.28 65.46 12.86
C ALA A 43 -29.14 64.25 11.90
N LYS A 44 -30.34 63.72 11.65
CA LYS A 44 -30.96 63.33 10.35
C LYS A 44 -30.20 62.54 9.28
N LYS A 45 -30.86 61.45 8.92
CA LYS A 45 -31.12 60.84 7.59
C LYS A 45 -29.94 60.31 6.81
N ASP A 46 -29.87 58.97 6.60
CA ASP A 46 -30.41 58.37 5.37
C ASP A 46 -30.48 56.84 5.53
N ALA A 47 -31.55 56.29 5.01
CA ALA A 47 -31.82 54.85 4.97
C ALA A 47 -30.95 54.21 3.87
N GLY A 48 -29.91 53.51 4.30
CA GLY A 48 -29.14 52.61 3.46
C GLY A 48 -29.31 51.19 3.94
N SER A 49 -30.27 50.45 3.38
CA SER A 49 -30.49 49.05 3.63
C SER A 49 -29.28 48.27 3.08
N SER A 50 -28.24 48.08 3.91
CA SER A 50 -27.18 47.12 3.60
C SER A 50 -27.73 45.75 3.90
N ALA A 51 -28.28 45.12 2.87
CA ALA A 51 -28.50 43.69 2.85
C ALA A 51 -27.13 42.99 3.03
N SER A 52 -26.83 42.58 4.26
CA SER A 52 -25.74 41.68 4.56
C SER A 52 -26.09 40.35 3.91
N SER A 53 -25.66 40.17 2.67
CA SER A 53 -25.66 38.86 2.02
C SER A 53 -24.70 37.99 2.80
N SER A 54 -25.22 37.27 3.80
CA SER A 54 -24.58 36.09 4.35
C SER A 54 -24.46 35.09 3.21
N ALA A 55 -23.36 35.19 2.44
CA ALA A 55 -22.95 34.16 1.54
C ALA A 55 -22.68 32.91 2.40
N THR A 56 -23.70 32.09 2.57
CA THR A 56 -23.53 30.73 3.05
C THR A 56 -22.59 30.07 2.07
N LYS A 57 -21.30 30.00 2.43
CA LYS A 57 -20.33 29.19 1.71
C LYS A 57 -20.91 27.80 1.66
N ALA A 58 -21.50 27.39 0.54
CA ALA A 58 -21.89 26.02 0.31
C ALA A 58 -20.66 25.17 0.63
N ALA A 59 -20.76 24.29 1.61
CA ALA A 59 -19.69 23.37 1.96
C ALA A 59 -19.35 22.62 0.67
N ALA A 60 -18.12 22.75 0.21
CA ALA A 60 -17.67 22.07 -0.99
C ALA A 60 -17.88 20.56 -0.78
N VAL A 61 -18.72 19.96 -1.61
CA VAL A 61 -18.99 18.52 -1.54
C VAL A 61 -17.67 17.81 -1.84
N VAL A 62 -17.16 17.08 -0.87
CA VAL A 62 -15.93 16.28 -1.05
C VAL A 62 -16.22 15.15 -2.04
N LYS A 63 -15.38 15.01 -3.05
CA LYS A 63 -15.48 13.93 -4.06
C LYS A 63 -15.45 12.57 -3.35
N GLU A 64 -16.30 11.64 -3.77
CA GLU A 64 -16.26 10.25 -3.32
C GLU A 64 -14.92 9.59 -3.67
N ALA A 65 -14.50 8.66 -2.82
CA ALA A 65 -13.27 7.91 -3.03
C ALA A 65 -13.40 6.97 -4.24
N THR A 66 -12.33 6.84 -5.01
CA THR A 66 -12.33 6.10 -6.29
C THR A 66 -12.61 4.61 -6.10
N TYR A 67 -12.02 4.00 -5.07
CA TYR A 67 -12.20 2.56 -4.78
C TYR A 67 -13.10 2.34 -3.57
N ALA A 68 -14.12 1.51 -3.77
CA ALA A 68 -15.12 1.19 -2.76
C ALA A 68 -14.85 -0.12 -2.01
N LYS A 69 -13.94 -0.97 -2.53
CA LYS A 69 -13.76 -2.35 -2.05
C LYS A 69 -12.29 -2.71 -1.86
N LEU A 70 -12.04 -3.63 -0.93
CA LEU A 70 -10.79 -4.35 -0.81
C LEU A 70 -10.97 -5.80 -1.29
N PRO A 71 -9.95 -6.41 -1.94
CA PRO A 71 -9.95 -7.85 -2.17
C PRO A 71 -9.74 -8.60 -0.83
N GLU A 72 -10.10 -9.87 -0.79
CA GLU A 72 -9.76 -10.74 0.34
C GLU A 72 -8.23 -10.84 0.47
N PRO A 73 -7.64 -10.44 1.61
CA PRO A 73 -6.19 -10.29 1.71
C PRO A 73 -5.42 -11.60 1.51
N CYS A 74 -5.97 -12.73 1.92
CA CYS A 74 -5.34 -14.04 1.71
C CYS A 74 -5.48 -14.58 0.27
N LYS A 75 -6.21 -13.89 -0.60
CA LYS A 75 -6.41 -14.25 -2.02
C LYS A 75 -5.73 -13.30 -3.01
N VAL A 76 -4.99 -12.29 -2.52
CA VAL A 76 -4.32 -11.32 -3.40
C VAL A 76 -3.15 -11.91 -4.18
N PHE A 77 -2.57 -13.02 -3.71
CA PHE A 77 -1.46 -13.69 -4.37
C PHE A 77 -1.91 -14.99 -5.03
N SER A 78 -1.44 -15.21 -6.25
CA SER A 78 -1.62 -16.49 -6.94
C SER A 78 -0.85 -17.63 -6.24
N SER A 79 -1.33 -18.85 -6.42
CA SER A 79 -0.62 -20.04 -5.93
C SER A 79 0.81 -20.15 -6.50
N LYS A 80 1.06 -19.62 -7.71
CA LYS A 80 2.38 -19.57 -8.31
C LYS A 80 3.30 -18.66 -7.53
N THR A 81 2.84 -17.45 -7.20
CA THR A 81 3.60 -16.47 -6.42
C THR A 81 3.88 -16.98 -5.01
N LEU A 82 2.87 -17.57 -4.34
CA LEU A 82 3.09 -18.16 -3.02
C LEU A 82 4.12 -19.30 -3.04
N LYS A 83 4.09 -20.20 -4.05
CA LYS A 83 5.10 -21.26 -4.20
C LYS A 83 6.52 -20.71 -4.39
N GLU A 84 6.66 -19.56 -5.02
CA GLU A 84 7.95 -18.91 -5.26
C GLU A 84 8.48 -18.19 -4.01
N LEU A 85 7.59 -17.49 -3.29
CA LEU A 85 7.97 -16.64 -2.17
C LEU A 85 8.03 -17.40 -0.83
N VAL A 86 7.10 -18.32 -0.61
CA VAL A 86 6.93 -19.07 0.65
C VAL A 86 6.68 -20.55 0.35
N PRO A 87 7.63 -21.27 -0.26
CA PRO A 87 7.40 -22.60 -0.85
C PRO A 87 6.81 -23.62 0.14
N GLU A 88 7.31 -23.66 1.36
CA GLU A 88 6.81 -24.55 2.42
C GLU A 88 5.59 -23.97 3.16
N GLY A 89 5.22 -22.72 2.86
CA GLY A 89 4.18 -21.96 3.54
C GLY A 89 2.95 -21.63 2.68
N THR A 90 2.80 -22.21 1.49
CA THR A 90 1.73 -21.83 0.56
C THR A 90 0.30 -21.98 1.11
N LYS A 91 0.12 -22.84 2.10
CA LYS A 91 -1.15 -23.11 2.80
C LYS A 91 -1.19 -22.50 4.20
N SER A 92 -0.15 -21.77 4.62
CA SER A 92 -0.03 -21.19 5.97
C SER A 92 -0.69 -19.81 6.09
N GLY A 93 -1.38 -19.34 5.07
CA GLY A 93 -2.03 -18.03 5.06
C GLY A 93 -2.91 -17.82 6.29
N LYS A 94 -2.57 -16.80 7.07
CA LYS A 94 -3.30 -16.40 8.29
C LYS A 94 -3.82 -15.00 8.10
N GLU A 95 -5.12 -14.87 8.07
CA GLU A 95 -5.78 -13.58 8.05
C GLU A 95 -5.67 -12.91 9.41
N GLY A 96 -5.31 -11.63 9.40
CA GLY A 96 -5.27 -10.82 10.61
C GLY A 96 -6.68 -10.41 11.04
N LYS A 97 -6.86 -10.25 12.32
CA LYS A 97 -8.14 -9.75 12.87
C LYS A 97 -8.30 -8.28 12.51
N SER A 98 -9.46 -7.93 11.97
CA SER A 98 -9.88 -6.55 11.73
C SER A 98 -11.32 -6.38 12.20
N GLU A 99 -11.61 -5.27 12.86
CA GLU A 99 -12.98 -4.90 13.25
C GLU A 99 -13.77 -4.35 12.06
N ASP A 100 -13.06 -3.84 11.05
CA ASP A 100 -13.64 -3.33 9.82
C ASP A 100 -12.89 -3.89 8.60
N ILE A 101 -13.41 -4.98 8.06
CA ILE A 101 -12.86 -5.67 6.89
C ILE A 101 -13.11 -4.91 5.57
N SER A 102 -14.02 -3.92 5.58
CA SER A 102 -14.31 -3.10 4.39
C SER A 102 -13.22 -2.08 4.11
N THR A 103 -12.52 -1.63 5.14
CA THR A 103 -11.46 -0.62 5.06
C THR A 103 -10.08 -1.17 5.37
N ARG A 104 -9.97 -2.33 6.05
CA ARG A 104 -8.69 -2.89 6.46
C ARG A 104 -8.68 -4.40 6.39
N GLY A 105 -7.61 -4.96 5.82
CA GLY A 105 -7.36 -6.38 5.84
C GLY A 105 -5.87 -6.69 5.71
N ASN A 106 -5.45 -7.82 6.26
CA ASN A 106 -4.09 -8.31 6.07
C ASN A 106 -4.06 -9.85 6.06
N CYS A 107 -3.02 -10.39 5.44
CA CYS A 107 -2.74 -11.83 5.49
C CYS A 107 -1.23 -12.06 5.53
N SER A 108 -0.80 -13.04 6.29
CA SER A 108 0.61 -13.41 6.41
C SER A 108 0.83 -14.89 6.16
N TRP A 109 2.01 -15.21 5.61
CA TRP A 109 2.49 -16.57 5.34
C TRP A 109 3.90 -16.71 5.90
N ASP A 110 4.18 -17.85 6.48
CA ASP A 110 5.51 -18.23 6.94
C ASP A 110 5.96 -19.52 6.25
N SER A 111 7.24 -19.62 5.97
CA SER A 111 7.88 -20.75 5.27
C SER A 111 9.23 -21.04 5.92
N LEU A 112 9.43 -22.27 6.32
CA LEU A 112 10.68 -22.76 6.85
C LEU A 112 11.12 -24.02 6.07
N ASP A 113 12.12 -23.85 5.20
CA ASP A 113 12.82 -24.97 4.55
C ASP A 113 13.91 -25.47 5.51
N ASN A 114 13.59 -26.53 6.24
CA ASN A 114 14.45 -27.10 7.28
C ASN A 114 15.30 -28.24 6.70
N LYS A 115 16.62 -28.03 6.65
CA LYS A 115 17.60 -29.03 6.20
C LYS A 115 18.41 -29.65 7.33
N GLY A 116 17.89 -29.61 8.55
CA GLY A 116 18.52 -30.16 9.74
C GLY A 116 19.86 -29.49 10.03
N VAL A 117 20.93 -30.28 10.08
CA VAL A 117 22.30 -29.80 10.38
C VAL A 117 22.89 -28.91 9.29
N ASP A 118 22.37 -28.99 8.06
CA ASP A 118 22.78 -28.16 6.93
C ASP A 118 22.15 -26.75 6.96
N GLY A 119 21.46 -26.45 8.04
CA GLY A 119 20.81 -25.16 8.26
C GLY A 119 19.37 -25.10 7.73
N SER A 120 18.80 -23.92 7.74
CA SER A 120 17.41 -23.71 7.34
C SER A 120 17.24 -22.34 6.65
N GLN A 121 16.27 -22.25 5.76
CA GLN A 121 15.89 -21.00 5.11
C GLN A 121 14.49 -20.59 5.58
N PHE A 122 14.42 -19.43 6.19
CA PHE A 122 13.16 -18.82 6.63
C PHE A 122 12.70 -17.76 5.64
N ARG A 123 11.40 -17.72 5.36
CA ARG A 123 10.72 -16.65 4.62
C ARG A 123 9.44 -16.27 5.34
N TRP A 124 9.14 -15.00 5.31
CA TRP A 124 7.87 -14.47 5.80
C TRP A 124 7.34 -13.42 4.83
N LEU A 125 6.09 -13.56 4.46
CA LEU A 125 5.37 -12.66 3.56
C LEU A 125 4.15 -12.14 4.29
N ASN A 126 3.92 -10.84 4.21
CA ASN A 126 2.69 -10.22 4.67
C ASN A 126 2.19 -9.23 3.62
N VAL A 127 0.89 -9.15 3.47
CA VAL A 127 0.22 -8.09 2.75
C VAL A 127 -0.77 -7.40 3.67
N SER A 128 -0.73 -6.09 3.70
CA SER A 128 -1.70 -5.24 4.40
C SER A 128 -2.36 -4.31 3.40
N LEU A 129 -3.68 -4.23 3.48
CA LEU A 129 -4.53 -3.39 2.64
C LEU A 129 -5.26 -2.40 3.54
N LEU A 130 -5.21 -1.12 3.19
CA LEU A 130 -5.90 -0.06 3.92
C LEU A 130 -6.57 0.88 2.93
N ARG A 131 -7.90 0.97 2.97
CA ARG A 131 -8.73 1.82 2.12
C ARG A 131 -9.22 3.03 2.92
N PHE A 132 -9.16 4.18 2.31
CA PHE A 132 -9.62 5.44 2.87
C PHE A 132 -10.92 5.88 2.21
N GLU A 133 -11.89 6.23 3.01
CA GLU A 133 -13.11 6.90 2.57
C GLU A 133 -12.91 8.40 2.56
N SER A 134 -13.63 9.09 1.67
CA SER A 134 -13.66 10.55 1.69
C SER A 134 -14.46 11.05 2.89
N ASP A 135 -13.98 12.11 3.50
CA ASP A 135 -14.56 12.72 4.70
C ASP A 135 -14.67 14.24 4.52
N GLN A 136 -15.82 14.82 4.90
CA GLN A 136 -16.11 16.24 4.68
C GLN A 136 -15.12 17.19 5.38
N THR A 137 -14.52 16.74 6.48
CA THR A 137 -13.59 17.56 7.27
C THR A 137 -12.14 17.26 6.94
N ARG A 138 -11.81 16.00 6.62
CA ARG A 138 -10.44 15.51 6.40
C ARG A 138 -10.00 15.56 4.93
N GLY A 139 -10.95 15.46 4.01
CA GLY A 139 -10.72 15.52 2.56
C GLY A 139 -11.02 14.23 1.84
N THR A 140 -10.55 14.14 0.59
CA THR A 140 -10.80 12.97 -0.26
C THR A 140 -10.03 11.74 0.23
N GLY A 141 -10.57 10.54 -0.05
CA GLY A 141 -9.92 9.28 0.26
C GLY A 141 -8.51 9.16 -0.33
N GLU A 142 -8.31 9.69 -1.56
CA GLU A 142 -6.99 9.71 -2.22
C GLU A 142 -5.98 10.58 -1.47
N LYS A 143 -6.42 11.75 -0.96
CA LYS A 143 -5.57 12.63 -0.14
C LYS A 143 -5.17 11.92 1.15
N LEU A 144 -6.13 11.32 1.85
CA LEU A 144 -5.88 10.61 3.11
C LEU A 144 -4.95 9.40 2.88
N ALA A 145 -5.12 8.68 1.77
CA ALA A 145 -4.24 7.58 1.39
C ALA A 145 -2.81 8.06 1.09
N SER A 146 -2.64 9.22 0.42
CA SER A 146 -1.32 9.78 0.12
C SER A 146 -0.60 10.25 1.39
N GLU A 147 -1.32 10.88 2.32
CA GLU A 147 -0.78 11.27 3.63
C GLU A 147 -0.33 10.05 4.44
N TYR A 148 -1.15 9.01 4.46
CA TYR A 148 -0.81 7.75 5.14
C TYR A 148 0.37 7.05 4.48
N TYR A 149 0.40 6.96 3.14
CA TYR A 149 1.51 6.40 2.39
C TYR A 149 2.84 7.06 2.76
N THR A 150 2.87 8.40 2.76
CA THR A 150 4.07 9.17 3.10
C THR A 150 4.55 8.83 4.50
N LYS A 151 3.66 8.93 5.49
CA LYS A 151 3.97 8.61 6.87
C LYS A 151 4.43 7.17 7.05
N HIS A 152 3.75 6.21 6.44
CA HIS A 152 4.07 4.79 6.58
C HIS A 152 5.41 4.42 5.94
N ALA A 153 5.77 5.08 4.82
CA ALA A 153 7.10 4.94 4.22
C ALA A 153 8.20 5.55 5.09
N GLU A 154 7.92 6.63 5.82
CA GLU A 154 8.83 7.21 6.81
C GLU A 154 9.00 6.29 8.02
N ASP A 155 7.91 5.77 8.58
CA ASP A 155 7.93 4.83 9.70
C ASP A 155 8.76 3.57 9.35
N ALA A 156 8.63 3.06 8.13
CA ALA A 156 9.42 1.92 7.66
C ALA A 156 10.93 2.19 7.61
N ARG A 157 11.36 3.46 7.44
CA ARG A 157 12.78 3.85 7.50
C ARG A 157 13.31 3.99 8.92
N ALA A 158 12.42 4.21 9.87
CA ALA A 158 12.74 4.52 11.26
C ALA A 158 12.62 3.30 12.20
N VAL A 159 12.63 2.08 11.66
CA VAL A 159 12.56 0.85 12.47
C VAL A 159 13.73 0.78 13.43
N GLU A 160 13.43 0.60 14.72
CA GLU A 160 14.43 0.47 15.77
C GLU A 160 15.34 -0.75 15.52
N ASP A 161 16.62 -0.61 15.86
CA ASP A 161 17.69 -1.61 15.63
C ASP A 161 17.93 -2.00 14.14
N ALA A 162 17.26 -1.37 13.19
CA ALA A 162 17.52 -1.58 11.78
C ALA A 162 18.95 -1.17 11.40
N LYS A 163 19.61 -2.01 10.62
CA LYS A 163 20.95 -1.74 10.04
C LYS A 163 20.87 -1.73 8.53
N ASN A 164 21.78 -1.02 7.89
CA ASN A 164 21.88 -0.95 6.42
C ASN A 164 20.59 -0.48 5.74
N THR A 165 19.79 0.36 6.41
CA THR A 165 18.54 0.87 5.89
C THR A 165 18.75 1.65 4.60
N LYS A 166 18.02 1.27 3.56
CA LYS A 166 17.97 1.96 2.26
C LYS A 166 16.53 2.18 1.86
N SER A 167 16.25 3.27 1.19
CA SER A 167 14.93 3.60 0.66
C SER A 167 15.06 4.04 -0.79
N GLN A 168 14.18 3.53 -1.64
CA GLN A 168 14.15 3.88 -3.05
C GLN A 168 12.73 3.90 -3.61
N PRO A 169 12.41 4.80 -4.55
CA PRO A 169 11.15 4.76 -5.26
C PRO A 169 11.08 3.52 -6.15
N VAL A 170 9.86 3.02 -6.38
CA VAL A 170 9.58 1.89 -7.27
C VAL A 170 8.59 2.34 -8.33
N SER A 171 8.98 2.26 -9.60
CA SER A 171 8.12 2.62 -10.73
C SER A 171 7.20 1.47 -11.15
N GLY A 172 6.03 1.81 -11.72
CA GLY A 172 5.10 0.84 -12.29
C GLY A 172 4.39 -0.05 -11.25
N THR A 173 4.23 0.48 -10.02
CA THR A 173 3.51 -0.20 -8.95
C THR A 173 2.61 0.84 -8.25
N GLY A 174 1.32 0.89 -8.63
CA GLY A 174 0.39 1.91 -8.16
C GLY A 174 0.70 3.32 -8.65
N ASN A 175 0.13 4.32 -7.99
CA ASN A 175 0.39 5.74 -8.24
C ASN A 175 1.72 6.18 -7.61
N GLU A 176 2.02 5.67 -6.42
CA GLU A 176 3.24 5.92 -5.66
C GLU A 176 3.72 4.62 -5.03
N ALA A 177 5.04 4.38 -5.03
CA ALA A 177 5.60 3.23 -4.33
C ALA A 177 7.02 3.52 -3.83
N THR A 178 7.30 3.08 -2.61
CA THR A 178 8.61 3.15 -1.95
C THR A 178 8.96 1.78 -1.38
N LEU A 179 10.15 1.31 -1.73
CA LEU A 179 10.76 0.14 -1.12
C LEU A 179 11.76 0.59 -0.05
N VAL A 180 11.60 0.09 1.16
CA VAL A 180 12.54 0.23 2.25
C VAL A 180 13.15 -1.14 2.55
N THR A 181 14.48 -1.21 2.61
CA THR A 181 15.20 -2.44 2.92
C THR A 181 16.11 -2.21 4.11
N TYR A 182 16.20 -3.19 5.00
CA TYR A 182 17.07 -3.15 6.17
C TYR A 182 17.37 -4.54 6.72
N ASP A 183 18.35 -4.64 7.59
CA ASP A 183 18.72 -5.87 8.28
C ASP A 183 18.36 -5.75 9.76
N LEU A 184 17.73 -6.79 10.31
CA LEU A 184 17.52 -6.96 11.75
C LEU A 184 18.35 -8.15 12.24
N LYS A 185 19.27 -7.90 13.17
CA LYS A 185 20.07 -8.95 13.79
C LYS A 185 19.31 -9.50 15.00
N LYS A 186 19.02 -10.80 14.98
CA LYS A 186 18.41 -11.56 16.08
C LYS A 186 19.35 -12.68 16.53
N LYS A 187 19.00 -13.41 17.59
CA LYS A 187 19.79 -14.54 18.10
C LYS A 187 19.92 -15.66 17.05
N GLU A 188 18.84 -15.89 16.31
CA GLU A 188 18.70 -16.95 15.32
C GLU A 188 19.43 -16.64 14.00
N GLY A 189 19.75 -15.36 13.73
CA GLY A 189 20.40 -14.94 12.51
C GLY A 189 20.08 -13.50 12.11
N THR A 190 20.54 -13.12 10.91
CA THR A 190 20.24 -11.80 10.32
C THR A 190 19.04 -11.91 9.39
N PHE A 191 17.98 -11.20 9.74
CA PHE A 191 16.76 -11.11 8.95
C PHE A 191 16.85 -9.92 7.99
N ARG A 192 16.84 -10.18 6.70
CA ARG A 192 16.79 -9.16 5.66
C ARG A 192 15.35 -8.80 5.36
N GLN A 193 15.01 -7.56 5.62
CA GLN A 193 13.65 -7.02 5.52
C GLN A 193 13.48 -6.25 4.22
N GLN A 194 12.29 -6.41 3.60
CA GLN A 194 11.82 -5.65 2.45
C GLN A 194 10.41 -5.17 2.77
N THR A 195 10.24 -3.88 3.02
CA THR A 195 8.92 -3.25 3.19
C THR A 195 8.63 -2.41 1.97
N LEU A 196 7.67 -2.81 1.16
CA LEU A 196 7.21 -2.05 0.01
C LEU A 196 5.84 -1.45 0.30
N VAL A 197 5.81 -0.13 0.44
CA VAL A 197 4.58 0.65 0.61
C VAL A 197 4.20 1.19 -0.76
N THR A 198 2.96 0.99 -1.17
CA THR A 198 2.43 1.55 -2.42
C THR A 198 1.01 2.06 -2.24
N ARG A 199 0.67 3.11 -2.96
CA ARG A 199 -0.68 3.68 -3.03
C ARG A 199 -1.26 3.48 -4.41
N VAL A 200 -2.50 3.05 -4.46
CA VAL A 200 -3.32 3.02 -5.68
C VAL A 200 -4.67 3.66 -5.36
N GLU A 201 -4.92 4.83 -5.95
CA GLU A 201 -6.06 5.68 -5.65
C GLU A 201 -6.17 5.96 -4.13
N ASN A 202 -7.27 5.60 -3.49
CA ASN A 202 -7.51 5.73 -2.06
C ASN A 202 -7.14 4.48 -1.24
N VAL A 203 -6.36 3.56 -1.80
CA VAL A 203 -5.90 2.35 -1.10
C VAL A 203 -4.38 2.37 -0.95
N VAL A 204 -3.90 2.09 0.27
CA VAL A 204 -2.49 1.82 0.54
C VAL A 204 -2.31 0.32 0.72
N VAL A 205 -1.37 -0.23 -0.03
CA VAL A 205 -0.94 -1.64 0.03
C VAL A 205 0.48 -1.66 0.59
N THR A 206 0.69 -2.44 1.65
CA THR A 206 2.02 -2.70 2.18
C THR A 206 2.34 -4.18 2.00
N VAL A 207 3.48 -4.46 1.40
CA VAL A 207 4.03 -5.82 1.32
C VAL A 207 5.31 -5.87 2.12
N ASP A 208 5.32 -6.71 3.16
CA ASP A 208 6.54 -7.04 3.89
C ASP A 208 7.00 -8.42 3.46
N TYR A 209 8.23 -8.51 2.99
CA TYR A 209 8.84 -9.78 2.64
C TYR A 209 10.23 -9.87 3.25
N ASN A 210 10.44 -10.86 4.08
CA ASN A 210 11.73 -11.04 4.72
C ASN A 210 12.25 -12.47 4.62
N GLY A 211 13.55 -12.58 4.79
CA GLY A 211 14.22 -13.85 4.79
C GLY A 211 15.45 -13.87 5.67
N ALA A 212 15.73 -15.05 6.23
CA ALA A 212 16.92 -15.33 7.01
C ALA A 212 17.45 -16.73 6.71
N GLY A 213 18.77 -16.87 6.76
CA GLY A 213 19.41 -18.16 6.97
C GLY A 213 19.51 -18.42 8.47
N LEU A 214 19.11 -19.61 8.90
CA LEU A 214 19.10 -20.03 10.29
C LEU A 214 20.05 -21.23 10.47
N ALA A 215 20.49 -21.48 11.72
CA ALA A 215 21.36 -22.60 12.08
C ALA A 215 22.66 -22.66 11.23
N GLY A 216 23.30 -21.50 11.04
CA GLY A 216 24.56 -21.40 10.31
C GLY A 216 24.44 -21.26 8.79
N ASN A 217 23.23 -21.26 8.24
CA ASN A 217 23.00 -21.03 6.83
C ASN A 217 23.10 -19.53 6.48
N ASP A 218 23.53 -19.23 5.26
CA ASP A 218 23.62 -17.86 4.77
C ASP A 218 22.24 -17.22 4.58
N SER A 219 22.13 -15.94 4.92
CA SER A 219 20.91 -15.17 4.62
C SER A 219 20.74 -15.02 3.10
N PRO A 220 19.49 -15.06 2.60
CA PRO A 220 19.21 -14.91 1.17
C PRO A 220 19.73 -13.58 0.64
N LYS A 221 20.05 -13.51 -0.65
CA LYS A 221 20.55 -12.29 -1.27
C LYS A 221 19.47 -11.18 -1.21
N ALA A 222 19.84 -9.99 -0.75
CA ALA A 222 18.94 -8.86 -0.65
C ALA A 222 18.29 -8.51 -2.01
N ALA A 223 19.03 -8.61 -3.10
CA ALA A 223 18.51 -8.33 -4.44
C ALA A 223 17.40 -9.29 -4.87
N ASP A 224 17.46 -10.56 -4.46
CA ASP A 224 16.41 -11.54 -4.78
C ASP A 224 15.16 -11.29 -3.95
N LEU A 225 15.32 -10.97 -2.66
CA LEU A 225 14.20 -10.54 -1.81
C LEU A 225 13.53 -9.28 -2.36
N THR A 226 14.31 -8.30 -2.81
CA THR A 226 13.81 -7.07 -3.45
C THR A 226 12.94 -7.38 -4.67
N LYS A 227 13.41 -8.22 -5.60
CA LYS A 227 12.64 -8.62 -6.78
C LYS A 227 11.34 -9.31 -6.40
N SER A 228 11.40 -10.19 -5.40
CA SER A 228 10.25 -10.92 -4.88
C SER A 228 9.22 -9.98 -4.25
N ALA A 229 9.64 -9.03 -3.41
CA ALA A 229 8.77 -8.03 -2.80
C ALA A 229 8.09 -7.15 -3.87
N GLN A 230 8.84 -6.70 -4.88
CA GLN A 230 8.29 -5.92 -6.00
C GLN A 230 7.26 -6.70 -6.83
N LYS A 231 7.52 -7.99 -7.07
CA LYS A 231 6.57 -8.87 -7.76
C LYS A 231 5.28 -9.01 -6.95
N ALA A 232 5.39 -9.29 -5.66
CA ALA A 232 4.25 -9.40 -4.76
C ALA A 232 3.43 -8.09 -4.71
N ALA A 233 4.09 -6.95 -4.57
CA ALA A 233 3.41 -5.66 -4.53
C ALA A 233 2.63 -5.36 -5.81
N LYS A 234 3.20 -5.65 -6.98
CA LYS A 234 2.48 -5.51 -8.26
C LYS A 234 1.23 -6.39 -8.32
N GLU A 235 1.33 -7.64 -7.88
CA GLU A 235 0.20 -8.56 -7.88
C GLU A 235 -0.88 -8.11 -6.88
N ALA A 236 -0.50 -7.64 -5.69
CA ALA A 236 -1.44 -7.11 -4.71
C ALA A 236 -2.15 -5.84 -5.21
N VAL A 237 -1.43 -4.91 -5.86
CA VAL A 237 -2.04 -3.74 -6.52
C VAL A 237 -3.02 -4.16 -7.60
N GLN A 238 -2.67 -5.14 -8.44
CA GLN A 238 -3.56 -5.67 -9.47
C GLN A 238 -4.84 -6.27 -8.87
N ALA A 239 -4.73 -6.98 -7.74
CA ALA A 239 -5.89 -7.52 -7.04
C ALA A 239 -6.82 -6.41 -6.52
N VAL A 240 -6.27 -5.30 -5.99
CA VAL A 240 -7.05 -4.13 -5.57
C VAL A 240 -7.76 -3.50 -6.77
N VAL A 241 -7.05 -3.28 -7.88
CA VAL A 241 -7.61 -2.72 -9.13
C VAL A 241 -8.75 -3.61 -9.65
N ALA A 242 -8.54 -4.93 -9.70
CA ALA A 242 -9.54 -5.88 -10.17
C ALA A 242 -10.80 -5.91 -9.28
N ALA A 243 -10.65 -5.82 -7.95
CA ALA A 243 -11.78 -5.75 -7.02
C ALA A 243 -12.68 -4.52 -7.24
N ASN A 244 -12.16 -3.46 -7.89
CA ASN A 244 -12.86 -2.23 -8.19
C ASN A 244 -13.21 -2.07 -9.68
N GLY A 245 -13.23 -3.16 -10.45
CA GLY A 245 -13.68 -3.20 -11.85
C GLY A 245 -12.65 -2.67 -12.87
N GLY A 246 -11.42 -2.41 -12.44
CA GLY A 246 -10.33 -2.03 -13.33
C GLY A 246 -9.74 -3.24 -14.06
N ASN A 247 -9.26 -3.02 -15.29
CA ASN A 247 -8.56 -4.06 -16.04
C ASN A 247 -7.10 -4.17 -15.57
N SER A 248 -6.67 -5.34 -15.14
CA SER A 248 -5.35 -5.63 -14.56
C SER A 248 -4.16 -5.36 -15.50
N GLY A 249 -4.42 -4.88 -16.72
CA GLY A 249 -3.40 -4.60 -17.73
C GLY A 249 -2.93 -3.14 -17.83
N ALA A 250 -3.53 -2.18 -17.09
CA ALA A 250 -3.30 -0.75 -17.29
C ALA A 250 -2.61 -0.05 -16.12
N THR A 251 -1.39 -0.49 -15.76
CA THR A 251 -0.48 0.32 -14.93
C THR A 251 0.72 0.75 -15.75
N SER A 252 0.46 1.56 -16.79
CA SER A 252 1.51 2.30 -17.50
C SER A 252 1.12 3.78 -17.52
N GLY A 253 1.84 4.56 -16.72
CA GLY A 253 2.07 5.98 -16.82
C GLY A 253 0.96 6.86 -17.42
N SER A 254 0.16 7.53 -16.60
CA SER A 254 -0.65 8.64 -17.10
C SER A 254 0.06 9.95 -16.82
N GLY A 255 0.73 10.44 -17.86
CA GLY A 255 1.03 11.86 -18.04
C GLY A 255 -0.24 12.60 -18.42
N SER A 256 -0.40 13.80 -17.91
CA SER A 256 -1.42 14.79 -18.20
C SER A 256 -1.76 14.88 -19.68
N GLY A 257 -3.04 14.84 -20.04
CA GLY A 257 -3.46 15.07 -21.41
C GLY A 257 -4.93 15.40 -21.55
N ALA A 258 -5.24 16.67 -21.60
CA ALA A 258 -6.28 17.35 -22.37
C ALA A 258 -7.48 16.54 -22.91
N SER A 259 -8.64 17.00 -22.46
CA SER A 259 -9.96 16.85 -23.05
C SER A 259 -9.97 17.04 -24.58
N ALA A 260 -10.47 16.05 -25.31
CA ALA A 260 -10.92 16.26 -26.70
C ALA A 260 -12.22 15.46 -26.89
N SER A 261 -13.26 16.23 -27.19
CA SER A 261 -14.62 15.83 -27.57
C SER A 261 -14.62 15.09 -28.91
N PRO A 262 -15.49 14.09 -29.12
CA PRO A 262 -15.60 13.45 -30.42
C PRO A 262 -16.59 14.18 -31.32
N SER A 263 -16.12 14.71 -32.40
CA SER A 263 -16.97 15.13 -33.56
C SER A 263 -17.18 13.95 -34.51
N LYS A 264 -18.44 13.61 -34.72
CA LYS A 264 -18.89 12.73 -35.80
C LYS A 264 -18.77 13.47 -37.14
N SER A 265 -18.22 12.83 -38.17
CA SER A 265 -18.61 13.08 -39.54
C SER A 265 -18.38 11.83 -40.38
N ALA A 266 -19.45 11.41 -41.00
CA ALA A 266 -19.49 10.38 -42.01
C ALA A 266 -19.18 10.96 -43.38
N SER A 267 -18.41 10.24 -44.21
CA SER A 267 -18.51 10.38 -45.66
C SER A 267 -18.06 9.09 -46.34
N LYS A 268 -18.98 8.51 -47.10
CA LYS A 268 -18.78 7.45 -48.09
C LYS A 268 -18.05 8.04 -49.29
N SER A 269 -17.14 7.29 -49.88
CA SER A 269 -16.90 7.30 -51.32
C SER A 269 -16.24 6.01 -51.78
N SER A 270 -16.88 5.41 -52.74
CA SER A 270 -16.51 4.27 -53.53
C SER A 270 -15.43 4.59 -54.56
N GLY A 271 -14.54 3.66 -54.84
CA GLY A 271 -13.58 3.74 -55.97
C GLY A 271 -12.93 2.39 -56.23
N LYS A 272 -13.33 1.83 -57.36
CA LYS A 272 -13.05 0.53 -58.02
C LYS A 272 -11.78 0.64 -58.88
N GLY A 273 -11.03 -0.44 -59.05
CA GLY A 273 -10.02 -0.67 -60.10
C GLY A 273 -8.87 -1.54 -59.64
N SER A 274 -8.82 -2.86 -59.88
CA SER A 274 -8.15 -3.55 -61.02
C SER A 274 -6.64 -3.24 -61.09
N ASP A 275 -5.69 -4.12 -61.17
CA ASP A 275 -5.50 -5.44 -61.77
C ASP A 275 -4.01 -5.81 -61.69
N LEU A 276 -3.74 -7.12 -61.71
CA LEU A 276 -2.63 -7.80 -62.37
C LEU A 276 -1.20 -7.86 -61.80
N GLY A 277 -0.76 -9.06 -61.60
CA GLY A 277 0.48 -9.65 -62.07
C GLY A 277 1.51 -9.94 -60.99
N GLY A 278 1.88 -11.12 -60.61
CA GLY A 278 2.38 -12.23 -61.37
C GLY A 278 3.78 -12.61 -60.91
N GLY A 279 4.04 -13.87 -60.69
CA GLY A 279 5.38 -14.48 -60.72
C GLY A 279 5.96 -14.86 -59.37
N SER A 280 5.83 -16.04 -58.90
CA SER A 280 6.57 -17.32 -59.14
C SER A 280 7.97 -17.39 -58.59
N ASP A 281 8.14 -18.48 -57.90
CA ASP A 281 9.23 -19.48 -57.78
C ASP A 281 10.31 -19.18 -56.78
N ASP A 282 10.68 -20.08 -55.98
CA ASP A 282 10.95 -21.48 -55.91
C ASP A 282 12.10 -21.76 -54.93
N SER A 283 11.96 -22.84 -54.23
CA SER A 283 12.99 -23.80 -53.84
C SER A 283 14.01 -23.53 -52.71
N ALA A 284 13.97 -24.27 -51.74
CA ALA A 284 14.60 -25.52 -51.37
C ALA A 284 15.28 -25.51 -50.01
N SER A 285 14.75 -26.34 -49.15
CA SER A 285 15.48 -27.13 -48.12
C SER A 285 16.37 -28.17 -48.82
N PRO A 286 17.28 -28.93 -48.21
CA PRO A 286 17.61 -29.23 -46.80
C PRO A 286 19.13 -29.44 -46.55
N SER A 287 19.54 -29.72 -45.33
CA SER A 287 20.39 -30.90 -44.99
C SER A 287 20.95 -30.88 -43.58
N LYS A 288 20.60 -31.92 -42.91
CA LYS A 288 21.26 -32.78 -41.93
C LYS A 288 22.76 -32.93 -42.00
N SER A 289 23.38 -33.07 -40.80
CA SER A 289 24.35 -34.08 -40.35
C SER A 289 24.80 -33.73 -38.94
N ALA A 290 24.62 -34.42 -37.90
CA ALA A 290 24.97 -35.71 -37.36
C ALA A 290 26.47 -36.08 -37.48
N THR A 291 27.14 -36.20 -36.32
CA THR A 291 28.12 -37.23 -35.89
C THR A 291 28.92 -36.63 -34.71
N LYS A 292 28.89 -37.13 -33.51
CA LYS A 292 29.29 -38.38 -32.85
C LYS A 292 30.79 -38.42 -32.45
N LYS A 293 30.99 -38.66 -31.14
CA LYS A 293 32.19 -39.26 -30.45
C LYS A 293 33.44 -38.37 -30.33
N ASP A 294 33.98 -38.21 -29.14
CA ASP A 294 34.51 -39.20 -28.16
C ASP A 294 34.32 -38.71 -26.71
#